data_ddbb2ab2a504c370e4281f7aef9bcffd
#
_entry.id   ddbb2ab2a504c370e4281f7aef9bcffd
#
_cell.length_a   1.000
_cell.length_b   1.000
_cell.length_c   1.000
_cell.angle_alpha   90.00
_cell.angle_beta   90.00
_cell.angle_gamma   90.00
#
_symmetry.space_group_name_H-M   'P 1'
#
loop_
_entity.id
_entity.type
_entity.pdbx_description
1 polymer ?
#
loop_
_entity_poly.entity_id
_entity_poly.type
_entity_poly.pdbx_seq_one_letter_code
_entity_poly.pdbx_strand_id
1 'polypeptide(L)'
;MKKVLYITILACSTLWGSCTEKNKQSARTDSFIEKNVAFARAQIGNEIQIIEKSEKFINPVTLKTDSTIYYCDYADWRSGFFPGSVWYLYELSGDTTLLSLADKYTSAIEEAKKLTVGFMINCSFGNGWRTTKVPKYKEVMIEAARSLATRFREKPGIIQSWDVTRGWQSERGWECPVIIDNMMNLELLFEATKLSGDSTFYHIAVNHADRTLKEHFRTNGSC
;
A
#
# COMPACT_ATOMS: atom_id res chain seq x y z
N MET A 1 33.46 -43.11 -39.38
CA MET A 1 33.57 -42.56 -38.01
C MET A 1 33.97 -41.09 -37.98
N LYS A 2 33.61 -40.22 -38.95
CA LYS A 2 33.95 -38.79 -38.98
C LYS A 2 32.73 -37.84 -39.02
N LYS A 3 31.48 -38.35 -38.97
CA LYS A 3 30.25 -37.51 -39.05
C LYS A 3 29.55 -37.29 -37.72
N VAL A 4 29.97 -37.91 -36.61
CA VAL A 4 29.33 -37.74 -35.28
C VAL A 4 29.96 -36.60 -34.47
N LEU A 5 31.16 -36.11 -34.82
CA LEU A 5 31.87 -35.09 -34.04
C LEU A 5 31.41 -33.66 -34.31
N TYR A 6 30.71 -33.39 -35.43
CA TYR A 6 30.26 -32.02 -35.77
C TYR A 6 28.92 -31.63 -35.15
N ILE A 7 28.08 -32.58 -34.71
CA ILE A 7 26.78 -32.30 -34.13
C ILE A 7 26.89 -31.92 -32.63
N THR A 8 27.93 -32.45 -31.97
CA THR A 8 28.11 -32.18 -30.52
C THR A 8 28.68 -30.78 -30.22
N ILE A 9 29.40 -30.16 -31.17
CA ILE A 9 29.99 -28.82 -30.99
C ILE A 9 28.97 -27.74 -31.22
N LEU A 10 27.94 -27.95 -32.06
CA LEU A 10 26.91 -26.96 -32.33
C LEU A 10 25.86 -26.86 -31.19
N ALA A 11 25.64 -27.94 -30.42
CA ALA A 11 24.70 -27.95 -29.29
C ALA A 11 25.27 -27.28 -28.03
N CYS A 12 26.61 -27.22 -27.86
CA CYS A 12 27.22 -26.52 -26.72
C CYS A 12 27.28 -25.01 -26.88
N SER A 13 27.31 -24.49 -28.13
CA SER A 13 27.41 -23.03 -28.35
C SER A 13 26.07 -22.29 -28.10
N THR A 14 24.92 -22.95 -28.25
CA THR A 14 23.62 -22.36 -27.98
C THR A 14 23.23 -22.30 -26.49
N LEU A 15 23.83 -23.18 -25.67
CA LEU A 15 23.59 -23.17 -24.21
C LEU A 15 24.39 -22.10 -23.47
N TRP A 16 25.51 -21.62 -24.00
CA TRP A 16 26.30 -20.56 -23.37
C TRP A 16 25.77 -19.17 -23.63
N GLY A 17 25.06 -18.93 -24.73
CA GLY A 17 24.44 -17.63 -25.02
C GLY A 17 23.27 -17.30 -24.07
N SER A 18 22.47 -18.31 -23.70
CA SER A 18 21.29 -18.12 -22.85
C SER A 18 21.63 -17.79 -21.38
N CYS A 19 22.75 -18.30 -20.86
CA CYS A 19 23.20 -18.02 -19.50
C CYS A 19 23.81 -16.60 -19.35
N THR A 20 24.47 -16.09 -20.39
CA THR A 20 25.09 -14.75 -20.35
C THR A 20 24.08 -13.63 -20.48
N GLU A 21 22.99 -13.82 -21.22
CA GLU A 21 21.92 -12.81 -21.32
C GLU A 21 21.11 -12.73 -20.02
N LYS A 22 20.74 -13.85 -19.41
CA LYS A 22 20.07 -13.87 -18.10
C LYS A 22 20.90 -13.17 -17.02
N ASN A 23 22.21 -13.42 -16.97
CA ASN A 23 23.08 -12.77 -16.00
C ASN A 23 23.24 -11.26 -16.24
N LYS A 24 23.28 -10.81 -17.50
CA LYS A 24 23.32 -9.37 -17.83
C LYS A 24 22.02 -8.66 -17.48
N GLN A 25 20.88 -9.30 -17.69
CA GLN A 25 19.57 -8.74 -17.37
C GLN A 25 19.35 -8.68 -15.85
N SER A 26 19.76 -9.69 -15.08
CA SER A 26 19.73 -9.67 -13.62
C SER A 26 20.60 -8.55 -13.07
N ALA A 27 21.88 -8.47 -13.48
CA ALA A 27 22.78 -7.42 -13.03
C ALA A 27 22.29 -6.01 -13.38
N ARG A 28 21.62 -5.81 -14.53
CA ARG A 28 21.03 -4.54 -14.92
C ARG A 28 19.79 -4.19 -14.07
N THR A 29 18.98 -5.18 -13.73
CA THR A 29 17.81 -5.01 -12.87
C THR A 29 18.24 -4.67 -11.46
N ASP A 30 19.23 -5.36 -10.91
CA ASP A 30 19.78 -5.11 -9.58
C ASP A 30 20.33 -3.68 -9.47
N SER A 31 21.15 -3.25 -10.45
CA SER A 31 21.66 -1.87 -10.51
C SER A 31 20.55 -0.82 -10.65
N PHE A 32 19.46 -1.11 -11.33
CA PHE A 32 18.31 -0.21 -11.42
C PHE A 32 17.61 -0.07 -10.06
N ILE A 33 17.36 -1.20 -9.38
CA ILE A 33 16.73 -1.21 -8.05
C ILE A 33 17.59 -0.44 -7.06
N GLU A 34 18.89 -0.75 -6.97
CA GLU A 34 19.83 -0.09 -6.05
C GLU A 34 19.85 1.44 -6.22
N LYS A 35 19.91 1.93 -7.47
CA LYS A 35 19.88 3.36 -7.76
C LYS A 35 18.60 4.03 -7.31
N ASN A 36 17.45 3.38 -7.55
CA ASN A 36 16.15 3.94 -7.17
C ASN A 36 15.93 3.90 -5.66
N VAL A 37 16.39 2.85 -4.97
CA VAL A 37 16.37 2.78 -3.50
C VAL A 37 17.25 3.87 -2.90
N ALA A 38 18.47 4.08 -3.42
CA ALA A 38 19.35 5.13 -2.96
C ALA A 38 18.75 6.53 -3.17
N PHE A 39 18.11 6.76 -4.32
CA PHE A 39 17.41 8.01 -4.61
C PHE A 39 16.23 8.22 -3.65
N ALA A 40 15.36 7.23 -3.47
CA ALA A 40 14.21 7.30 -2.57
C ALA A 40 14.64 7.54 -1.12
N ARG A 41 15.73 6.89 -0.69
CA ARG A 41 16.32 7.11 0.64
C ARG A 41 16.80 8.55 0.84
N ALA A 42 17.46 9.13 -0.16
CA ALA A 42 17.89 10.52 -0.10
C ALA A 42 16.71 11.49 -0.02
N GLN A 43 15.66 11.28 -0.82
CA GLN A 43 14.46 12.12 -0.81
C GLN A 43 13.69 12.00 0.52
N ILE A 44 13.45 10.80 1.02
CA ILE A 44 12.78 10.58 2.32
C ILE A 44 13.63 11.16 3.45
N GLY A 45 14.96 11.01 3.40
CA GLY A 45 15.86 11.60 4.40
C GLY A 45 15.78 13.13 4.45
N ASN A 46 15.72 13.79 3.31
CA ASN A 46 15.50 15.23 3.23
C ASN A 46 14.16 15.64 3.82
N GLU A 47 13.11 14.89 3.48
CA GLU A 47 11.75 15.15 3.95
C GLU A 47 11.63 14.98 5.47
N ILE A 48 12.25 13.95 6.03
CA ILE A 48 12.33 13.73 7.49
C ILE A 48 12.96 14.94 8.20
N GLN A 49 14.04 15.53 7.65
CA GLN A 49 14.66 16.71 8.24
C GLN A 49 13.72 17.93 8.28
N ILE A 50 12.80 18.05 7.33
CA ILE A 50 11.78 19.10 7.30
C ILE A 50 10.72 18.83 8.36
N ILE A 51 10.21 17.59 8.40
CA ILE A 51 9.17 17.16 9.34
C ILE A 51 9.67 17.30 10.79
N GLU A 52 10.91 16.89 11.08
CA GLU A 52 11.48 16.96 12.43
C GLU A 52 11.67 18.40 12.94
N LYS A 53 11.70 19.38 12.06
CA LYS A 53 11.73 20.81 12.42
C LYS A 53 10.34 21.40 12.64
N SER A 54 9.29 20.66 12.27
CA SER A 54 7.91 21.10 12.49
C SER A 54 7.50 20.92 13.95
N GLU A 55 6.79 21.87 14.52
CA GLU A 55 6.20 21.76 15.87
C GLU A 55 5.01 20.80 15.90
N LYS A 56 4.46 20.46 14.73
CA LYS A 56 3.32 19.56 14.57
C LYS A 56 3.71 18.35 13.74
N PHE A 57 3.11 17.21 14.08
CA PHE A 57 3.22 16.05 13.21
C PHE A 57 2.51 16.33 11.88
N ILE A 58 3.23 16.21 10.79
CA ILE A 58 2.78 16.46 9.42
C ILE A 58 3.24 15.35 8.49
N ASN A 59 2.39 14.99 7.52
CA ASN A 59 2.72 14.01 6.49
C ASN A 59 2.85 14.70 5.13
N PRO A 60 3.90 14.46 4.36
CA PRO A 60 4.03 14.99 3.00
C PRO A 60 3.02 14.28 2.07
N VAL A 61 2.40 15.03 1.18
CA VAL A 61 1.34 14.53 0.31
C VAL A 61 1.64 14.73 -1.17
N THR A 62 1.91 15.96 -1.58
CA THR A 62 2.13 16.32 -2.98
C THR A 62 2.85 17.66 -3.11
N LEU A 63 3.33 17.94 -4.30
CA LEU A 63 3.87 19.26 -4.64
C LEU A 63 2.72 20.22 -4.99
N LYS A 64 2.79 21.45 -4.49
CA LYS A 64 1.95 22.55 -4.91
C LYS A 64 2.46 23.13 -6.23
N THR A 65 1.69 24.06 -6.82
CA THR A 65 2.06 24.75 -8.05
C THR A 65 3.33 25.60 -7.93
N ASP A 66 3.65 26.05 -6.71
CA ASP A 66 4.88 26.79 -6.38
C ASP A 66 6.07 25.88 -6.04
N SER A 67 5.95 24.58 -6.28
CA SER A 67 6.95 23.55 -5.97
C SER A 67 7.22 23.33 -4.48
N THR A 68 6.43 23.91 -3.59
CA THR A 68 6.45 23.56 -2.16
C THR A 68 5.64 22.31 -1.87
N ILE A 69 5.93 21.61 -0.76
CA ILE A 69 5.20 20.40 -0.39
C ILE A 69 3.93 20.78 0.37
N TYR A 70 2.82 20.12 0.02
CA TYR A 70 1.61 20.14 0.81
C TYR A 70 1.68 19.05 1.87
N TYR A 71 1.41 19.41 3.11
CA TYR A 71 1.38 18.50 4.26
C TYR A 71 -0.03 18.33 4.80
N CYS A 72 -0.30 17.16 5.35
CA CYS A 72 -1.55 16.86 6.03
C CYS A 72 -1.32 16.33 7.45
N ASP A 73 -2.35 16.35 8.27
CA ASP A 73 -2.37 15.68 9.57
C ASP A 73 -2.84 14.21 9.47
N TYR A 74 -2.98 13.54 10.62
CA TYR A 74 -3.39 12.14 10.68
C TYR A 74 -4.80 11.87 10.16
N ALA A 75 -5.68 12.89 10.12
CA ALA A 75 -7.07 12.70 9.71
C ALA A 75 -7.25 12.69 8.18
N ASP A 76 -6.25 13.10 7.43
CA ASP A 76 -6.26 13.02 5.97
C ASP A 76 -6.07 11.56 5.51
N TRP A 77 -6.88 11.14 4.54
CA TRP A 77 -6.84 9.77 3.99
C TRP A 77 -5.48 9.34 3.43
N ARG A 78 -4.59 10.28 3.14
CA ARG A 78 -3.23 10.04 2.60
C ARG A 78 -2.17 9.86 3.68
N SER A 79 -2.48 10.11 4.95
CA SER A 79 -1.51 10.14 6.04
C SER A 79 -0.77 8.80 6.26
N GLY A 80 -1.34 7.68 5.83
CA GLY A 80 -0.72 6.36 5.94
C GLY A 80 0.39 6.08 4.94
N PHE A 81 0.47 6.82 3.83
CA PHE A 81 1.42 6.51 2.75
C PHE A 81 2.86 6.86 3.08
N PHE A 82 3.10 7.97 3.78
CA PHE A 82 4.45 8.34 4.16
C PHE A 82 5.09 7.33 5.12
N PRO A 83 4.49 6.98 6.28
CA PRO A 83 5.03 5.91 7.12
C PRO A 83 5.14 4.58 6.38
N GLY A 84 4.19 4.24 5.51
CA GLY A 84 4.27 3.06 4.64
C GLY A 84 5.50 3.05 3.74
N SER A 85 5.84 4.20 3.16
CA SER A 85 7.03 4.37 2.32
C SER A 85 8.33 4.19 3.12
N VAL A 86 8.36 4.65 4.38
CA VAL A 86 9.52 4.46 5.27
C VAL A 86 9.71 2.98 5.62
N TRP A 87 8.62 2.22 5.86
CA TRP A 87 8.68 0.77 6.07
C TRP A 87 9.25 0.03 4.86
N TYR A 88 8.76 0.33 3.65
CA TYR A 88 9.30 -0.29 2.42
C TYR A 88 10.76 0.07 2.18
N LEU A 89 11.15 1.31 2.47
CA LEU A 89 12.53 1.72 2.32
C LEU A 89 13.46 0.98 3.29
N TYR A 90 13.00 0.74 4.53
CA TYR A 90 13.70 -0.13 5.47
C TYR A 90 13.92 -1.53 4.90
N GLU A 91 12.87 -2.17 4.37
CA GLU A 91 12.96 -3.51 3.79
C GLU A 91 13.91 -3.59 2.59
N LEU A 92 13.86 -2.58 1.71
CA LEU A 92 14.65 -2.56 0.49
C LEU A 92 16.13 -2.20 0.73
N SER A 93 16.41 -1.41 1.76
CA SER A 93 17.78 -0.93 2.04
C SER A 93 18.49 -1.69 3.16
N GLY A 94 17.75 -2.35 4.06
CA GLY A 94 18.30 -2.92 5.30
C GLY A 94 18.77 -1.89 6.32
N ASP A 95 18.47 -0.60 6.11
CA ASP A 95 18.91 0.48 6.99
C ASP A 95 18.10 0.54 8.28
N THR A 96 18.67 0.03 9.36
CA THR A 96 18.02 -0.06 10.67
C THR A 96 17.66 1.30 11.27
N THR A 97 18.28 2.40 10.82
CA THR A 97 17.91 3.75 11.27
C THR A 97 16.51 4.14 10.85
N LEU A 98 16.01 3.58 9.75
CA LEU A 98 14.65 3.78 9.27
C LEU A 98 13.60 3.05 10.12
N LEU A 99 13.97 2.01 10.87
CA LEU A 99 13.05 1.24 11.69
C LEU A 99 12.38 2.11 12.77
N SER A 100 13.17 2.87 13.52
CA SER A 100 12.67 3.77 14.55
C SER A 100 11.85 4.93 13.98
N LEU A 101 12.22 5.42 12.80
CA LEU A 101 11.47 6.47 12.10
C LEU A 101 10.13 5.95 11.58
N ALA A 102 10.11 4.77 10.99
CA ALA A 102 8.88 4.11 10.54
C ALA A 102 7.92 3.88 11.71
N ASP A 103 8.40 3.39 12.86
CA ASP A 103 7.60 3.25 14.07
C ASP A 103 7.07 4.60 14.57
N LYS A 104 7.92 5.63 14.65
CA LYS A 104 7.53 6.98 15.07
C LYS A 104 6.40 7.55 14.22
N TYR A 105 6.55 7.52 12.89
CA TYR A 105 5.53 8.07 11.99
C TYR A 105 4.27 7.22 11.91
N THR A 106 4.38 5.90 12.05
CA THR A 106 3.22 5.01 12.16
C THR A 106 2.45 5.28 13.45
N SER A 107 3.12 5.35 14.59
CA SER A 107 2.49 5.60 15.88
C SER A 107 1.80 6.98 15.94
N ALA A 108 2.33 7.97 15.26
CA ALA A 108 1.77 9.32 15.22
C ALA A 108 0.40 9.41 14.52
N ILE A 109 0.05 8.43 13.70
CA ILE A 109 -1.27 8.35 13.05
C ILE A 109 -2.21 7.31 13.69
N GLU A 110 -1.95 6.85 14.91
CA GLU A 110 -2.74 5.81 15.56
C GLU A 110 -4.24 6.13 15.64
N GLU A 111 -4.59 7.38 15.91
CA GLU A 111 -5.99 7.82 15.97
C GLU A 111 -6.74 7.65 14.64
N ALA A 112 -6.03 7.49 13.52
CA ALA A 112 -6.63 7.18 12.22
C ALA A 112 -7.38 5.82 12.18
N LYS A 113 -7.16 4.94 13.15
CA LYS A 113 -7.94 3.70 13.33
C LYS A 113 -9.43 3.91 13.54
N LYS A 114 -9.82 5.12 13.98
CA LYS A 114 -11.22 5.54 14.14
C LYS A 114 -11.83 6.09 12.85
N LEU A 115 -10.99 6.37 11.86
CA LEU A 115 -11.42 6.77 10.53
C LEU A 115 -11.76 5.52 9.72
N THR A 116 -12.71 5.66 8.81
CA THR A 116 -13.24 4.53 8.05
C THR A 116 -12.49 4.30 6.74
N VAL A 117 -11.15 4.46 6.75
CA VAL A 117 -10.26 4.30 5.59
C VAL A 117 -9.19 3.25 5.89
N GLY A 118 -9.38 2.06 5.36
CA GLY A 118 -8.56 0.89 5.70
C GLY A 118 -7.12 0.95 5.19
N PHE A 119 -6.91 1.49 4.00
CA PHE A 119 -5.58 1.54 3.40
C PHE A 119 -4.60 2.47 4.15
N MET A 120 -5.08 3.51 4.84
CA MET A 120 -4.23 4.33 5.73
C MET A 120 -3.51 3.46 6.77
N ILE A 121 -4.28 2.57 7.40
CA ILE A 121 -3.78 1.68 8.45
C ILE A 121 -3.01 0.50 7.86
N ASN A 122 -3.47 -0.06 6.74
CA ASN A 122 -2.76 -1.19 6.14
C ASN A 122 -1.38 -0.79 5.59
N CYS A 123 -1.26 0.38 4.96
CA CYS A 123 0.04 0.89 4.48
C CYS A 123 1.03 1.19 5.62
N SER A 124 0.56 1.64 6.79
CA SER A 124 1.38 2.00 7.94
C SER A 124 1.51 0.87 8.95
N PHE A 125 0.49 0.64 9.76
CA PHE A 125 0.46 -0.40 10.80
C PHE A 125 0.54 -1.82 10.22
N GLY A 126 -0.04 -2.07 9.05
CA GLY A 126 0.06 -3.36 8.37
C GLY A 126 1.50 -3.70 8.00
N ASN A 127 2.24 -2.76 7.42
CA ASN A 127 3.67 -2.94 7.14
C ASN A 127 4.48 -3.08 8.44
N GLY A 128 4.18 -2.26 9.46
CA GLY A 128 4.81 -2.38 10.78
C GLY A 128 4.58 -3.76 11.40
N TRP A 129 3.35 -4.28 11.39
CA TRP A 129 3.04 -5.63 11.85
C TRP A 129 3.77 -6.71 11.05
N ARG A 130 3.77 -6.60 9.73
CA ARG A 130 4.43 -7.56 8.85
C ARG A 130 5.93 -7.65 9.17
N THR A 131 6.56 -6.53 9.41
CA THR A 131 8.00 -6.40 9.63
C THR A 131 8.43 -6.75 11.07
N THR A 132 7.69 -6.28 12.09
CA THR A 132 8.15 -6.30 13.49
C THR A 132 7.39 -7.25 14.41
N LYS A 133 6.14 -7.60 14.02
CA LYS A 133 5.22 -8.38 14.87
C LYS A 133 4.88 -7.73 16.22
N VAL A 134 5.02 -6.43 16.35
CA VAL A 134 4.64 -5.69 17.56
C VAL A 134 3.14 -5.82 17.79
N PRO A 135 2.67 -6.37 18.95
CA PRO A 135 1.26 -6.70 19.17
C PRO A 135 0.31 -5.51 19.03
N LYS A 136 0.74 -4.32 19.42
CA LYS A 136 -0.03 -3.09 19.31
C LYS A 136 -0.48 -2.81 17.86
N TYR A 137 0.34 -3.11 16.87
CA TYR A 137 -0.02 -2.90 15.46
C TYR A 137 -1.19 -3.80 15.04
N LYS A 138 -1.19 -5.06 15.49
CA LYS A 138 -2.31 -5.97 15.29
C LYS A 138 -3.61 -5.43 15.88
N GLU A 139 -3.56 -4.89 17.09
CA GLU A 139 -4.73 -4.33 17.77
C GLU A 139 -5.31 -3.14 17.01
N VAL A 140 -4.44 -2.22 16.56
CA VAL A 140 -4.82 -1.07 15.74
C VAL A 140 -5.47 -1.49 14.42
N MET A 141 -4.92 -2.51 13.75
CA MET A 141 -5.47 -3.02 12.49
C MET A 141 -6.88 -3.62 12.68
N ILE A 142 -7.09 -4.39 13.75
CA ILE A 142 -8.40 -4.99 14.04
C ILE A 142 -9.42 -3.91 14.39
N GLU A 143 -9.05 -2.90 15.18
CA GLU A 143 -9.92 -1.77 15.51
C GLU A 143 -10.30 -0.96 14.26
N ALA A 144 -9.32 -0.67 13.40
CA ALA A 144 -9.58 0.02 12.14
C ALA A 144 -10.49 -0.78 11.19
N ALA A 145 -10.35 -2.10 11.14
CA ALA A 145 -11.23 -2.96 10.38
C ALA A 145 -12.68 -2.92 10.91
N ARG A 146 -12.88 -2.86 12.22
CA ARG A 146 -14.20 -2.66 12.83
C ARG A 146 -14.79 -1.30 12.43
N SER A 147 -13.98 -0.24 12.48
CA SER A 147 -14.40 1.10 12.04
C SER A 147 -14.81 1.10 10.57
N LEU A 148 -14.02 0.50 9.70
CA LEU A 148 -14.33 0.39 8.27
C LEU A 148 -15.60 -0.44 8.02
N ALA A 149 -15.81 -1.54 8.75
CA ALA A 149 -16.97 -2.41 8.62
C ALA A 149 -18.30 -1.68 8.88
N THR A 150 -18.30 -0.61 9.67
CA THR A 150 -19.51 0.21 9.90
C THR A 150 -20.05 0.88 8.65
N ARG A 151 -19.22 0.99 7.59
CA ARG A 151 -19.62 1.55 6.29
C ARG A 151 -20.23 0.52 5.34
N PHE A 152 -20.23 -0.76 5.71
CA PHE A 152 -20.86 -1.79 4.89
C PHE A 152 -22.37 -1.62 4.85
N ARG A 153 -22.93 -1.74 3.66
CA ARG A 153 -24.38 -1.68 3.39
C ARG A 153 -24.81 -3.03 2.83
N GLU A 154 -25.56 -3.78 3.62
CA GLU A 154 -25.93 -5.17 3.31
C GLU A 154 -26.73 -5.31 2.00
N LYS A 155 -27.77 -4.47 1.81
CA LYS A 155 -28.64 -4.57 0.61
C LYS A 155 -27.86 -4.41 -0.70
N PRO A 156 -27.05 -3.34 -0.90
CA PRO A 156 -26.23 -3.25 -2.10
C PRO A 156 -24.97 -4.14 -2.04
N GLY A 157 -24.58 -4.68 -0.87
CA GLY A 157 -23.39 -5.53 -0.70
C GLY A 157 -22.09 -4.79 -0.88
N ILE A 158 -22.01 -3.51 -0.42
CA ILE A 158 -20.84 -2.65 -0.67
C ILE A 158 -20.43 -1.86 0.57
N ILE A 159 -19.17 -1.43 0.57
CA ILE A 159 -18.63 -0.42 1.51
C ILE A 159 -18.90 0.95 0.90
N GLN A 160 -19.65 1.78 1.58
CA GLN A 160 -19.96 3.14 1.15
C GLN A 160 -18.72 4.04 1.27
N SER A 161 -18.37 4.78 0.21
CA SER A 161 -17.14 5.59 0.18
C SER A 161 -17.24 6.87 1.00
N TRP A 162 -18.37 7.59 0.91
CA TRP A 162 -18.55 8.88 1.59
C TRP A 162 -19.84 8.95 2.37
N ASP A 163 -19.85 9.86 3.35
CA ASP A 163 -21.08 10.30 4.00
C ASP A 163 -21.88 11.17 3.01
N VAL A 164 -23.14 10.84 2.84
CA VAL A 164 -24.04 11.55 1.89
C VAL A 164 -24.85 12.66 2.55
N THR A 165 -24.68 12.84 3.86
CA THR A 165 -25.43 13.86 4.63
C THR A 165 -24.62 15.13 4.85
N ARG A 166 -23.33 15.14 4.47
CA ARG A 166 -22.41 16.25 4.72
C ARG A 166 -21.48 16.49 3.54
N GLY A 167 -20.96 17.73 3.48
CA GLY A 167 -20.00 18.13 2.46
C GLY A 167 -20.61 18.19 1.05
N TRP A 168 -19.76 18.25 0.04
CA TRP A 168 -20.16 18.36 -1.36
C TRP A 168 -20.94 17.13 -1.87
N GLN A 169 -20.81 15.99 -1.20
CA GLN A 169 -21.51 14.75 -1.54
C GLN A 169 -23.02 14.86 -1.27
N SER A 170 -23.42 15.62 -0.25
CA SER A 170 -24.84 15.81 0.09
C SER A 170 -25.61 16.59 -0.98
N GLU A 171 -24.92 17.37 -1.80
CA GLU A 171 -25.51 18.13 -2.90
C GLU A 171 -25.79 17.31 -4.16
N ARG A 172 -25.29 16.05 -4.21
CA ARG A 172 -25.36 15.18 -5.38
C ARG A 172 -26.61 14.30 -5.43
N GLY A 173 -27.37 14.21 -4.36
CA GLY A 173 -28.53 13.32 -4.26
C GLY A 173 -28.15 11.82 -4.26
N TRP A 174 -26.92 11.47 -3.97
CA TRP A 174 -26.46 10.09 -3.88
C TRP A 174 -26.97 9.45 -2.57
N GLU A 175 -27.41 8.19 -2.66
CA GLU A 175 -27.77 7.42 -1.48
C GLU A 175 -26.61 6.57 -0.95
N CYS A 176 -25.84 5.97 -1.85
CA CYS A 176 -24.75 5.05 -1.48
C CYS A 176 -23.59 5.12 -2.51
N PRO A 177 -22.80 6.19 -2.51
CA PRO A 177 -21.71 6.32 -3.46
C PRO A 177 -20.57 5.36 -3.19
N VAL A 178 -20.00 4.82 -4.27
CA VAL A 178 -18.84 3.93 -4.27
C VAL A 178 -17.84 4.40 -5.31
N ILE A 179 -16.57 4.51 -4.90
CA ILE A 179 -15.45 4.73 -5.83
C ILE A 179 -14.52 3.51 -5.83
N ILE A 180 -13.81 3.34 -6.91
CA ILE A 180 -12.98 2.15 -7.15
C ILE A 180 -11.85 2.00 -6.12
N ASP A 181 -11.37 3.09 -5.53
CA ASP A 181 -10.34 3.06 -4.49
C ASP A 181 -10.74 2.30 -3.22
N ASN A 182 -12.05 2.10 -2.99
CA ASN A 182 -12.51 1.23 -1.92
C ASN A 182 -11.92 -0.19 -1.98
N MET A 183 -11.47 -0.63 -3.14
CA MET A 183 -10.77 -1.91 -3.28
C MET A 183 -9.48 -1.97 -2.47
N MET A 184 -8.79 -0.84 -2.25
CA MET A 184 -7.61 -0.77 -1.37
C MET A 184 -7.93 -1.00 0.11
N ASN A 185 -9.17 -0.77 0.52
CA ASN A 185 -9.62 -1.02 1.89
C ASN A 185 -9.73 -2.51 2.22
N LEU A 186 -9.89 -3.37 1.20
CA LEU A 186 -10.14 -4.80 1.39
C LEU A 186 -8.93 -5.55 1.95
N GLU A 187 -7.72 -5.08 1.69
CA GLU A 187 -6.51 -5.66 2.25
C GLU A 187 -6.54 -5.66 3.78
N LEU A 188 -6.95 -4.53 4.39
CA LEU A 188 -7.10 -4.47 5.85
C LEU A 188 -8.12 -5.47 6.37
N LEU A 189 -9.25 -5.64 5.69
CA LEU A 189 -10.30 -6.57 6.10
C LEU A 189 -9.82 -8.03 6.01
N PHE A 190 -9.12 -8.40 4.95
CA PHE A 190 -8.54 -9.73 4.83
C PHE A 190 -7.47 -10.00 5.90
N GLU A 191 -6.59 -9.04 6.17
CA GLU A 191 -5.59 -9.17 7.24
C GLU A 191 -6.26 -9.22 8.62
N ALA A 192 -7.27 -8.39 8.89
CA ALA A 192 -8.01 -8.42 10.16
C ALA A 192 -8.71 -9.77 10.38
N THR A 193 -9.24 -10.39 9.31
CA THR A 193 -9.79 -11.76 9.38
C THR A 193 -8.73 -12.75 9.88
N LYS A 194 -7.54 -12.75 9.28
CA LYS A 194 -6.44 -13.64 9.68
C LYS A 194 -5.98 -13.37 11.12
N LEU A 195 -5.93 -12.11 11.51
CA LEU A 195 -5.43 -11.69 12.81
C LEU A 195 -6.41 -11.95 13.97
N SER A 196 -7.71 -11.82 13.71
CA SER A 196 -8.76 -11.96 14.74
C SER A 196 -9.50 -13.29 14.71
N GLY A 197 -9.53 -13.98 13.56
CA GLY A 197 -10.40 -15.12 13.30
C GLY A 197 -11.85 -14.75 12.99
N ASP A 198 -12.19 -13.46 12.96
CA ASP A 198 -13.55 -12.99 12.64
C ASP A 198 -13.78 -12.98 11.12
N SER A 199 -14.59 -13.91 10.64
CA SER A 199 -14.92 -14.03 9.22
C SER A 199 -15.84 -12.93 8.69
N THR A 200 -16.43 -12.10 9.54
CA THR A 200 -17.28 -10.98 9.11
C THR A 200 -16.53 -10.05 8.18
N PHE A 201 -15.27 -9.74 8.49
CA PHE A 201 -14.41 -8.91 7.65
C PHE A 201 -14.19 -9.51 6.26
N TYR A 202 -13.94 -10.83 6.20
CA TYR A 202 -13.80 -11.55 4.94
C TYR A 202 -15.07 -11.44 4.07
N HIS A 203 -16.25 -11.67 4.66
CA HIS A 203 -17.50 -11.60 3.95
C HIS A 203 -17.81 -10.19 3.43
N ILE A 204 -17.52 -9.15 4.21
CA ILE A 204 -17.64 -7.76 3.76
C ILE A 204 -16.73 -7.51 2.55
N ALA A 205 -15.46 -7.94 2.63
CA ALA A 205 -14.49 -7.73 1.57
C ALA A 205 -14.88 -8.44 0.26
N VAL A 206 -15.28 -9.71 0.35
CA VAL A 206 -15.71 -10.50 -0.82
C VAL A 206 -16.97 -9.91 -1.46
N ASN A 207 -18.00 -9.60 -0.66
CA ASN A 207 -19.22 -8.98 -1.18
C ASN A 207 -18.93 -7.67 -1.93
N HIS A 208 -18.07 -6.82 -1.35
CA HIS A 208 -17.70 -5.57 -2.00
C HIS A 208 -16.93 -5.81 -3.30
N ALA A 209 -15.98 -6.76 -3.32
CA ALA A 209 -15.20 -7.10 -4.51
C ALA A 209 -16.08 -7.63 -5.64
N ASP A 210 -16.99 -8.59 -5.33
CA ASP A 210 -17.89 -9.18 -6.30
C ASP A 210 -18.83 -8.12 -6.90
N ARG A 211 -19.36 -7.22 -6.05
CA ARG A 211 -20.20 -6.14 -6.50
C ARG A 211 -19.42 -5.14 -7.37
N THR A 212 -18.20 -4.79 -6.98
CA THR A 212 -17.33 -3.92 -7.76
C THR A 212 -17.01 -4.53 -9.13
N LEU A 213 -16.68 -5.82 -9.18
CA LEU A 213 -16.42 -6.52 -10.43
C LEU A 213 -17.64 -6.44 -11.37
N LYS A 214 -18.84 -6.59 -10.83
CA LYS A 214 -20.08 -6.57 -11.61
C LYS A 214 -20.47 -5.17 -12.10
N GLU A 215 -20.31 -4.14 -11.27
CA GLU A 215 -20.93 -2.82 -11.51
C GLU A 215 -19.92 -1.77 -12.01
N HIS A 216 -18.62 -1.90 -11.73
CA HIS A 216 -17.60 -0.94 -12.17
C HIS A 216 -16.90 -1.35 -13.46
N PHE A 217 -16.84 -2.64 -13.77
CA PHE A 217 -16.17 -3.12 -14.97
C PHE A 217 -17.13 -3.29 -16.14
N ARG A 218 -16.72 -2.84 -17.31
CA ARG A 218 -17.41 -3.07 -18.58
C ARG A 218 -17.12 -4.48 -19.11
N THR A 219 -17.89 -4.94 -20.09
CA THR A 219 -17.70 -6.27 -20.71
C THR A 219 -16.32 -6.48 -21.33
N ASN A 220 -15.65 -5.40 -21.72
CA ASN A 220 -14.27 -5.43 -22.24
C ASN A 220 -13.18 -5.35 -21.16
N GLY A 221 -13.56 -5.39 -19.88
CA GLY A 221 -12.64 -5.34 -18.74
C GLY A 221 -12.16 -3.92 -18.38
N SER A 222 -12.61 -2.88 -19.03
CA SER A 222 -12.30 -1.50 -18.61
C SER A 222 -13.20 -1.04 -17.47
N CYS A 223 -12.67 -0.16 -16.62
CA CYS A 223 -13.38 0.48 -15.52
C CYS A 223 -13.76 1.93 -15.86
#